data_99ad1449b28683f43421d6add34fa13f
#
_entry.id   99ad1449b28683f43421d6add34fa13f
#
_cell.length_a   1.000
_cell.length_b   1.000
_cell.length_c   1.000
_cell.angle_alpha   90.00
_cell.angle_beta   90.00
_cell.angle_gamma   90.00
#
_symmetry.space_group_name_H-M   'P 1'
#
loop_
_entity.id
_entity.type
_entity.pdbx_description
1 polymer ?
#
loop_
_entity_poly.entity_id
_entity_poly.type
_entity_poly.pdbx_seq_one_letter_code
_entity_poly.pdbx_strand_id
1 'polypeptide(L)'
;MKQSADLKRLLTSIDHKSYPAYKDVRGAYDFNTYILSIDHVQGDPFASPSKVSIQVRHAKAGFPAELFDTPWKKTALEDYLLRCFSREIGRLSFKAKGSGKSGLIATSHPGQEVLSRTACEIGRNEITARFEVGFPAFGRTINSGELIRIFFDFLPGCVENVFFYRRQNTAEIKKRITLADDQQFIRNELKRLDLVSFVADGSILPRETGVSDRPMKGSVAFHSPDSLRITLNLPGHGPISGMAIHRGITLIVGGGYHGKST
;
A
#
# COMPACT_ATOMS: atom_id res chain seq x y z
N MET A 1 15.97 -19.41 -14.31
CA MET A 1 14.73 -18.60 -14.30
C MET A 1 14.24 -18.51 -15.75
N LYS A 2 12.94 -18.68 -15.99
CA LYS A 2 12.34 -18.59 -17.33
C LYS A 2 12.28 -17.12 -17.78
N GLN A 3 12.26 -16.88 -19.09
CA GLN A 3 12.10 -15.53 -19.65
C GLN A 3 10.62 -15.19 -19.85
N SER A 4 10.27 -13.91 -19.91
CA SER A 4 8.90 -13.45 -20.18
C SER A 4 8.36 -14.05 -21.51
N ALA A 5 9.21 -14.22 -22.52
CA ALA A 5 8.86 -14.88 -23.78
C ALA A 5 8.41 -16.34 -23.59
N ASP A 6 8.97 -17.06 -22.59
CA ASP A 6 8.56 -18.43 -22.28
C ASP A 6 7.15 -18.45 -21.70
N LEU A 7 6.83 -17.47 -20.82
CA LEU A 7 5.46 -17.32 -20.31
C LEU A 7 4.46 -17.06 -21.44
N LYS A 8 4.81 -16.14 -22.36
CA LYS A 8 3.93 -15.81 -23.49
C LYS A 8 3.67 -17.03 -24.39
N ARG A 9 4.73 -17.77 -24.73
CA ARG A 9 4.59 -19.04 -25.52
C ARG A 9 3.71 -20.07 -24.79
N LEU A 10 3.93 -20.24 -23.49
CA LEU A 10 3.15 -21.19 -22.69
C LEU A 10 1.67 -20.78 -22.63
N LEU A 11 1.39 -19.50 -22.36
CA LEU A 11 0.02 -18.98 -22.39
C LEU A 11 -0.66 -19.22 -23.73
N THR A 12 0.03 -18.92 -24.84
CA THR A 12 -0.49 -19.17 -26.19
C THR A 12 -0.76 -20.66 -26.44
N SER A 13 0.07 -21.58 -25.93
CA SER A 13 -0.07 -23.02 -26.12
C SER A 13 -1.22 -23.65 -25.35
N ILE A 14 -1.71 -23.00 -24.29
CA ILE A 14 -2.83 -23.46 -23.46
C ILE A 14 -4.13 -22.74 -23.78
N ASP A 15 -4.15 -21.82 -24.72
CA ASP A 15 -5.36 -21.11 -25.11
C ASP A 15 -6.47 -22.07 -25.55
N HIS A 16 -7.70 -21.72 -25.21
CA HIS A 16 -8.89 -22.56 -25.44
C HIS A 16 -8.89 -23.94 -24.78
N LYS A 17 -7.86 -24.31 -23.99
CA LYS A 17 -7.88 -25.53 -23.15
C LYS A 17 -8.78 -25.36 -21.93
N SER A 18 -9.03 -26.46 -21.22
CA SER A 18 -9.76 -26.43 -19.95
C SER A 18 -8.98 -25.65 -18.89
N TYR A 19 -9.68 -24.96 -17.99
CA TYR A 19 -9.13 -24.03 -17.01
C TYR A 19 -7.96 -24.59 -16.16
N PRO A 20 -7.96 -25.87 -15.74
CA PRO A 20 -6.83 -26.46 -14.99
C PRO A 20 -5.47 -26.37 -15.68
N ALA A 21 -5.40 -26.21 -17.03
CA ALA A 21 -4.14 -26.05 -17.74
C ALA A 21 -3.41 -24.75 -17.39
N TYR A 22 -4.07 -23.76 -16.77
CA TYR A 22 -3.38 -22.61 -16.18
C TYR A 22 -2.36 -22.97 -15.09
N LYS A 23 -2.44 -24.17 -14.47
CA LYS A 23 -1.45 -24.60 -13.48
C LYS A 23 -0.03 -24.67 -14.04
N ASP A 24 0.10 -24.89 -15.34
CA ASP A 24 1.40 -25.01 -16.04
C ASP A 24 2.17 -23.68 -16.07
N VAL A 25 1.47 -22.52 -15.92
CA VAL A 25 2.12 -21.21 -15.91
C VAL A 25 2.71 -20.82 -14.55
N ARG A 26 2.54 -21.64 -13.51
CA ARG A 26 3.13 -21.40 -12.20
C ARG A 26 4.65 -21.32 -12.31
N GLY A 27 5.25 -20.29 -11.68
CA GLY A 27 6.70 -20.11 -11.66
C GLY A 27 7.13 -18.65 -11.75
N ALA A 28 8.44 -18.42 -11.86
CA ALA A 28 9.04 -17.10 -11.93
C ALA A 28 9.60 -16.81 -13.33
N TYR A 29 9.35 -15.61 -13.82
CA TYR A 29 9.65 -15.16 -15.17
C TYR A 29 10.37 -13.80 -15.16
N ASP A 30 11.47 -13.70 -15.86
CA ASP A 30 12.24 -12.46 -15.99
C ASP A 30 11.64 -11.56 -17.08
N PHE A 31 11.17 -10.38 -16.67
CA PHE A 31 10.70 -9.30 -17.53
C PHE A 31 11.77 -8.22 -17.73
N ASN A 32 13.04 -8.55 -17.54
CA ASN A 32 14.20 -7.67 -17.62
C ASN A 32 14.24 -6.57 -16.54
N THR A 33 13.18 -5.79 -16.35
CA THR A 33 13.12 -4.72 -15.36
C THR A 33 12.62 -5.22 -14.01
N TYR A 34 11.88 -6.31 -13.96
CA TYR A 34 11.37 -6.96 -12.77
C TYR A 34 11.21 -8.47 -13.01
N ILE A 35 11.04 -9.22 -11.94
CA ILE A 35 10.64 -10.63 -11.96
C ILE A 35 9.15 -10.71 -11.65
N LEU A 36 8.40 -11.40 -12.48
CA LEU A 36 7.00 -11.78 -12.24
C LEU A 36 6.96 -13.20 -11.72
N SER A 37 6.37 -13.42 -10.54
CA SER A 37 6.13 -14.76 -9.99
C SER A 37 4.65 -15.06 -9.92
N ILE A 38 4.23 -16.18 -10.49
CA ILE A 38 2.89 -16.74 -10.34
C ILE A 38 2.97 -17.78 -9.23
N ASP A 39 2.61 -17.35 -8.00
CA ASP A 39 2.84 -18.13 -6.78
C ASP A 39 1.76 -19.19 -6.57
N HIS A 40 0.52 -18.85 -6.93
CA HIS A 40 -0.62 -19.75 -6.87
C HIS A 40 -1.56 -19.47 -8.05
N VAL A 41 -2.07 -20.55 -8.66
CA VAL A 41 -3.06 -20.47 -9.74
C VAL A 41 -4.41 -20.93 -9.21
N GLN A 42 -5.44 -20.12 -9.37
CA GLN A 42 -6.83 -20.47 -9.01
C GLN A 42 -7.31 -21.70 -9.78
N GLY A 43 -8.15 -22.52 -9.14
CA GLY A 43 -8.63 -23.76 -9.74
C GLY A 43 -9.80 -23.61 -10.71
N ASP A 44 -10.53 -22.48 -10.63
CA ASP A 44 -11.76 -22.20 -11.38
C ASP A 44 -11.95 -20.67 -11.47
N PRO A 45 -12.56 -20.12 -12.54
CA PRO A 45 -12.77 -18.67 -12.68
C PRO A 45 -13.58 -18.01 -11.56
N PHE A 46 -14.34 -18.78 -10.80
CA PHE A 46 -15.18 -18.30 -9.68
C PHE A 46 -14.49 -18.46 -8.32
N ALA A 47 -13.40 -19.22 -8.25
CA ALA A 47 -12.61 -19.44 -7.03
C ALA A 47 -11.86 -18.18 -6.59
N SER A 48 -11.13 -18.26 -5.47
CA SER A 48 -10.21 -17.18 -5.04
C SER A 48 -9.16 -16.91 -6.12
N PRO A 49 -8.85 -15.64 -6.42
CA PRO A 49 -7.94 -15.28 -7.51
C PRO A 49 -6.55 -15.89 -7.34
N SER A 50 -5.83 -15.96 -8.45
CA SER A 50 -4.42 -16.39 -8.46
C SER A 50 -3.56 -15.39 -7.71
N LYS A 51 -2.57 -15.90 -6.97
CA LYS A 51 -1.59 -15.07 -6.24
C LYS A 51 -0.36 -14.83 -7.11
N VAL A 52 -0.02 -13.57 -7.25
CA VAL A 52 1.05 -13.12 -8.12
C VAL A 52 1.93 -12.13 -7.34
N SER A 53 3.22 -12.16 -7.59
CA SER A 53 4.15 -11.17 -7.03
C SER A 53 5.09 -10.62 -8.10
N ILE A 54 5.55 -9.40 -7.88
CA ILE A 54 6.63 -8.78 -8.65
C ILE A 54 7.79 -8.46 -7.72
N GLN A 55 8.99 -8.53 -8.24
CA GLN A 55 10.24 -8.23 -7.54
C GLN A 55 11.08 -7.28 -8.39
N VAL A 56 11.39 -6.10 -7.85
CA VAL A 56 12.23 -5.09 -8.50
C VAL A 56 13.50 -4.90 -7.68
N ARG A 57 14.66 -5.23 -8.24
CA ARG A 57 15.96 -5.07 -7.56
C ARG A 57 16.23 -3.59 -7.26
N HIS A 58 16.83 -3.28 -6.11
CA HIS A 58 17.14 -1.90 -5.72
C HIS A 58 17.97 -1.15 -6.76
N ALA A 59 18.93 -1.83 -7.37
CA ALA A 59 19.76 -1.24 -8.44
C ALA A 59 18.93 -0.76 -9.65
N LYS A 60 17.76 -1.35 -9.91
CA LYS A 60 16.83 -0.94 -10.99
C LYS A 60 15.78 0.05 -10.49
N ALA A 61 15.25 -0.17 -9.28
CA ALA A 61 14.26 0.69 -8.65
C ALA A 61 14.78 2.11 -8.39
N GLY A 62 16.06 2.23 -7.99
CA GLY A 62 16.78 3.50 -7.85
C GLY A 62 16.33 4.36 -6.66
N PHE A 63 15.62 3.82 -5.67
CA PHE A 63 15.29 4.56 -4.45
C PHE A 63 16.55 4.78 -3.61
N PRO A 64 16.84 6.04 -3.20
CA PRO A 64 17.92 6.34 -2.27
C PRO A 64 17.76 5.60 -0.95
N ALA A 65 18.87 5.08 -0.41
CA ALA A 65 18.86 4.27 0.82
C ALA A 65 18.34 5.03 2.05
N GLU A 66 18.58 6.35 2.11
CA GLU A 66 18.11 7.21 3.18
C GLU A 66 16.58 7.29 3.30
N LEU A 67 15.83 6.87 2.29
CA LEU A 67 14.37 6.83 2.33
C LEU A 67 13.81 5.61 3.09
N PHE A 68 14.64 4.62 3.40
CA PHE A 68 14.24 3.39 4.09
C PHE A 68 15.32 2.81 5.02
N ASP A 69 16.25 3.64 5.48
CA ASP A 69 17.36 3.28 6.38
C ASP A 69 16.93 2.98 7.83
N THR A 70 15.72 3.34 8.20
CA THR A 70 15.12 3.07 9.50
C THR A 70 13.79 2.31 9.36
N PRO A 71 13.35 1.56 10.41
CA PRO A 71 12.11 0.79 10.33
C PRO A 71 10.88 1.65 10.01
N TRP A 72 10.75 2.84 10.56
CA TRP A 72 9.60 3.73 10.34
C TRP A 72 9.61 4.36 8.95
N LYS A 73 10.77 4.78 8.42
CA LYS A 73 10.91 5.27 7.04
C LYS A 73 10.59 4.17 6.05
N LYS A 74 11.14 2.96 6.27
CA LYS A 74 10.84 1.78 5.47
C LYS A 74 9.34 1.54 5.41
N THR A 75 8.66 1.49 6.56
CA THR A 75 7.20 1.29 6.63
C THR A 75 6.44 2.41 5.90
N ALA A 76 6.88 3.66 6.03
CA ALA A 76 6.25 4.80 5.34
C ALA A 76 6.40 4.70 3.82
N LEU A 77 7.58 4.28 3.32
CA LEU A 77 7.82 4.09 1.90
C LEU A 77 7.03 2.89 1.35
N GLU A 78 7.02 1.76 2.07
CA GLU A 78 6.22 0.57 1.71
C GLU A 78 4.73 0.91 1.59
N ASP A 79 4.17 1.63 2.57
CA ASP A 79 2.78 2.06 2.55
C ASP A 79 2.48 3.03 1.39
N TYR A 80 3.39 3.97 1.12
CA TYR A 80 3.27 4.88 -0.02
C TYR A 80 3.24 4.13 -1.35
N LEU A 81 4.20 3.22 -1.57
CA LEU A 81 4.28 2.42 -2.79
C LEU A 81 3.07 1.52 -2.96
N LEU A 82 2.58 0.90 -1.88
CA LEU A 82 1.38 0.08 -1.89
C LEU A 82 0.13 0.88 -2.29
N ARG A 83 -0.03 2.09 -1.76
CA ARG A 83 -1.14 2.99 -2.15
C ARG A 83 -1.07 3.38 -3.62
N CYS A 84 0.12 3.69 -4.13
CA CYS A 84 0.33 3.98 -5.53
C CYS A 84 0.00 2.77 -6.40
N PHE A 85 0.50 1.58 -6.03
CA PHE A 85 0.27 0.34 -6.77
C PHE A 85 -1.21 -0.06 -6.78
N SER A 86 -1.88 -0.02 -5.62
CA SER A 86 -3.31 -0.31 -5.50
C SER A 86 -4.15 0.59 -6.41
N ARG A 87 -3.80 1.87 -6.53
CA ARG A 87 -4.47 2.84 -7.41
C ARG A 87 -4.24 2.54 -8.88
N GLU A 88 -2.99 2.24 -9.27
CA GLU A 88 -2.64 1.94 -10.67
C GLU A 88 -3.33 0.67 -11.16
N ILE A 89 -3.19 -0.45 -10.42
CA ILE A 89 -3.83 -1.72 -10.83
C ILE A 89 -5.36 -1.66 -10.75
N GLY A 90 -5.91 -0.90 -9.78
CA GLY A 90 -7.36 -0.72 -9.63
C GLY A 90 -8.00 -0.09 -10.87
N ARG A 91 -7.30 0.84 -11.55
CA ARG A 91 -7.76 1.44 -12.81
C ARG A 91 -7.82 0.45 -13.98
N LEU A 92 -7.11 -0.65 -13.88
CA LEU A 92 -6.97 -1.67 -14.92
C LEU A 92 -7.79 -2.93 -14.60
N SER A 93 -8.22 -3.08 -13.34
CA SER A 93 -9.05 -4.19 -12.89
C SER A 93 -10.34 -4.30 -13.73
N PHE A 94 -10.65 -5.52 -14.15
CA PHE A 94 -11.78 -5.85 -15.04
C PHE A 94 -11.75 -5.24 -16.45
N LYS A 95 -10.64 -4.64 -16.89
CA LYS A 95 -10.46 -4.28 -18.32
C LYS A 95 -10.28 -5.51 -19.20
N ALA A 96 -9.58 -6.53 -18.71
CA ALA A 96 -9.57 -7.86 -19.31
C ALA A 96 -10.91 -8.55 -19.04
N LYS A 97 -11.46 -9.23 -20.06
CA LYS A 97 -12.82 -9.73 -20.03
C LYS A 97 -12.86 -11.26 -19.80
N GLY A 98 -13.98 -11.73 -19.25
CA GLY A 98 -14.24 -13.15 -19.04
C GLY A 98 -15.28 -13.41 -17.97
N SER A 99 -15.46 -14.70 -17.63
CA SER A 99 -16.43 -15.18 -16.65
C SER A 99 -15.90 -15.08 -15.21
N GLY A 100 -16.78 -14.96 -14.25
CA GLY A 100 -16.45 -14.95 -12.82
C GLY A 100 -15.53 -13.80 -12.44
N LYS A 101 -14.39 -14.11 -11.83
CA LYS A 101 -13.37 -13.11 -11.41
C LYS A 101 -12.35 -12.78 -12.50
N SER A 102 -12.58 -13.20 -13.74
CA SER A 102 -11.69 -12.91 -14.86
C SER A 102 -11.38 -11.42 -14.97
N GLY A 103 -10.10 -11.09 -15.11
CA GLY A 103 -9.66 -9.71 -15.24
C GLY A 103 -9.59 -8.90 -13.94
N LEU A 104 -9.96 -9.48 -12.80
CA LEU A 104 -9.69 -8.87 -11.49
C LEU A 104 -8.18 -8.67 -11.32
N ILE A 105 -7.76 -7.47 -10.92
CA ILE A 105 -6.41 -7.19 -10.45
C ILE A 105 -6.56 -6.43 -9.16
N ALA A 106 -6.11 -6.99 -8.03
CA ALA A 106 -6.33 -6.41 -6.71
C ALA A 106 -5.12 -6.60 -5.78
N THR A 107 -4.93 -5.68 -4.86
CA THR A 107 -4.00 -5.78 -3.74
C THR A 107 -4.63 -5.17 -2.50
N SER A 108 -3.92 -5.15 -1.38
CA SER A 108 -4.41 -4.50 -0.16
C SER A 108 -4.70 -3.01 -0.39
N HIS A 109 -5.83 -2.55 0.15
CA HIS A 109 -6.21 -1.15 0.20
C HIS A 109 -5.93 -0.59 1.60
N PRO A 110 -4.83 0.16 1.80
CA PRO A 110 -4.55 0.78 3.09
C PRO A 110 -5.60 1.83 3.47
N GLY A 111 -6.07 1.80 4.72
CA GLY A 111 -6.87 2.86 5.34
C GLY A 111 -6.04 4.10 5.68
N GLN A 112 -6.35 4.81 6.77
CA GLN A 112 -5.56 5.97 7.21
C GLN A 112 -4.23 5.56 7.86
N GLU A 113 -4.17 4.36 8.42
CA GLU A 113 -3.01 3.87 9.16
C GLU A 113 -1.83 3.56 8.22
N VAL A 114 -0.65 4.03 8.61
CA VAL A 114 0.62 3.66 7.99
C VAL A 114 1.20 2.47 8.75
N LEU A 115 1.07 1.28 8.17
CA LEU A 115 1.47 0.01 8.77
C LEU A 115 2.32 -0.82 7.81
N SER A 116 3.21 -1.62 8.34
CA SER A 116 3.90 -2.65 7.57
C SER A 116 2.89 -3.69 7.08
N ARG A 117 2.93 -4.02 5.80
CA ARG A 117 2.05 -5.00 5.15
C ARG A 117 2.83 -5.87 4.19
N THR A 118 2.57 -7.16 4.21
CA THR A 118 3.22 -8.11 3.29
C THR A 118 2.88 -7.88 1.82
N ALA A 119 1.86 -7.07 1.54
CA ALA A 119 1.48 -6.71 0.18
C ALA A 119 2.53 -5.85 -0.56
N CYS A 120 3.36 -5.10 0.18
CA CYS A 120 4.53 -4.41 -0.36
C CYS A 120 5.64 -4.41 0.68
N GLU A 121 6.78 -4.97 0.35
CA GLU A 121 7.93 -5.11 1.24
C GLU A 121 9.20 -4.64 0.56
N ILE A 122 9.97 -3.81 1.25
CA ILE A 122 11.32 -3.42 0.87
C ILE A 122 12.28 -4.39 1.57
N GLY A 123 12.71 -5.41 0.83
CA GLY A 123 13.67 -6.40 1.29
C GLY A 123 15.12 -5.87 1.26
N ARG A 124 16.07 -6.74 1.55
CA ARG A 124 17.51 -6.38 1.52
C ARG A 124 17.99 -6.02 0.12
N ASN A 125 17.52 -6.71 -0.91
CA ASN A 125 18.04 -6.61 -2.29
C ASN A 125 17.00 -6.06 -3.27
N GLU A 126 15.73 -6.07 -2.90
CA GLU A 126 14.62 -5.81 -3.83
C GLU A 126 13.37 -5.31 -3.11
N ILE A 127 12.49 -4.71 -3.90
CA ILE A 127 11.11 -4.37 -3.51
C ILE A 127 10.22 -5.48 -4.05
N THR A 128 9.40 -6.09 -3.17
CA THR A 128 8.41 -7.10 -3.53
C THR A 128 7.01 -6.55 -3.37
N ALA A 129 6.17 -6.66 -4.40
CA ALA A 129 4.75 -6.36 -4.29
C ALA A 129 3.92 -7.59 -4.65
N ARG A 130 2.90 -7.88 -3.82
CA ARG A 130 1.99 -9.03 -3.95
C ARG A 130 0.59 -8.55 -4.27
N PHE A 131 -0.04 -9.24 -5.20
CA PHE A 131 -1.38 -8.91 -5.68
C PHE A 131 -2.10 -10.15 -6.19
N GLU A 132 -3.37 -10.02 -6.43
CA GLU A 132 -4.24 -11.07 -6.93
C GLU A 132 -4.63 -10.77 -8.37
N VAL A 133 -4.70 -11.83 -9.20
CA VAL A 133 -5.17 -11.76 -10.58
C VAL A 133 -6.19 -12.85 -10.83
N GLY A 134 -7.38 -12.45 -11.25
CA GLY A 134 -8.40 -13.37 -11.77
C GLY A 134 -8.06 -13.80 -13.19
N PHE A 135 -7.59 -15.03 -13.37
CA PHE A 135 -7.18 -15.53 -14.67
C PHE A 135 -8.37 -15.67 -15.63
N PRO A 136 -8.29 -15.04 -16.83
CA PRO A 136 -9.42 -14.94 -17.73
C PRO A 136 -9.87 -16.25 -18.35
N ALA A 137 -11.20 -16.45 -18.41
CA ALA A 137 -11.82 -17.57 -19.08
C ALA A 137 -13.19 -17.19 -19.63
N PHE A 138 -13.68 -17.91 -20.64
CA PHE A 138 -15.09 -17.96 -21.03
C PHE A 138 -15.69 -19.27 -20.52
N GLY A 139 -16.65 -19.17 -19.57
CA GLY A 139 -17.04 -20.34 -18.80
C GLY A 139 -15.84 -20.95 -18.08
N ARG A 140 -15.44 -22.17 -18.46
CA ARG A 140 -14.24 -22.86 -17.95
C ARG A 140 -13.17 -23.07 -19.03
N THR A 141 -13.26 -22.35 -20.15
CA THR A 141 -12.30 -22.40 -21.24
C THR A 141 -11.35 -21.23 -21.11
N ILE A 142 -10.04 -21.48 -21.16
CA ILE A 142 -9.00 -20.48 -21.03
C ILE A 142 -9.14 -19.42 -22.13
N ASN A 143 -9.02 -18.15 -21.73
CA ASN A 143 -8.84 -17.01 -22.59
C ASN A 143 -7.46 -16.41 -22.32
N SER A 144 -6.42 -17.01 -22.87
CA SER A 144 -5.04 -16.63 -22.59
C SER A 144 -4.66 -15.26 -23.16
N GLY A 145 -5.32 -14.83 -24.23
CA GLY A 145 -5.11 -13.51 -24.84
C GLY A 145 -5.34 -12.38 -23.84
N GLU A 146 -6.39 -12.46 -23.02
CA GLU A 146 -6.67 -11.47 -21.97
C GLU A 146 -5.66 -11.56 -20.81
N LEU A 147 -5.13 -12.74 -20.46
CA LEU A 147 -4.06 -12.84 -19.46
C LEU A 147 -2.73 -12.30 -19.98
N ILE A 148 -2.42 -12.53 -21.25
CA ILE A 148 -1.27 -11.90 -21.93
C ILE A 148 -1.40 -10.39 -21.86
N ARG A 149 -2.58 -9.83 -22.14
CA ARG A 149 -2.85 -8.40 -22.04
C ARG A 149 -2.60 -7.87 -20.60
N ILE A 150 -3.02 -8.61 -19.57
CA ILE A 150 -2.73 -8.22 -18.19
C ILE A 150 -1.23 -8.17 -17.91
N PHE A 151 -0.49 -9.22 -18.24
CA PHE A 151 0.93 -9.34 -17.86
C PHE A 151 1.88 -8.58 -18.76
N PHE A 152 1.55 -8.37 -20.04
CA PHE A 152 2.47 -7.78 -21.02
C PHE A 152 2.10 -6.34 -21.41
N ASP A 153 0.81 -5.96 -21.36
CA ASP A 153 0.39 -4.61 -21.75
C ASP A 153 0.09 -3.73 -20.53
N PHE A 154 -0.57 -4.27 -19.48
CA PHE A 154 -1.01 -3.48 -18.32
C PHE A 154 0.05 -3.41 -17.23
N LEU A 155 0.55 -4.56 -16.79
CA LEU A 155 1.43 -4.66 -15.62
C LEU A 155 2.77 -3.94 -15.80
N PRO A 156 3.47 -3.97 -16.96
CA PRO A 156 4.73 -3.29 -17.10
C PRO A 156 4.64 -1.78 -16.81
N GLY A 157 3.62 -1.12 -17.31
CA GLY A 157 3.37 0.30 -17.05
C GLY A 157 3.12 0.59 -15.57
N CYS A 158 2.32 -0.26 -14.89
CA CYS A 158 2.09 -0.12 -13.44
C CYS A 158 3.40 -0.28 -12.65
N VAL A 159 4.22 -1.27 -13.00
CA VAL A 159 5.50 -1.52 -12.33
C VAL A 159 6.44 -0.34 -12.54
N GLU A 160 6.58 0.16 -13.76
CA GLU A 160 7.44 1.31 -14.04
C GLU A 160 6.97 2.57 -13.33
N ASN A 161 5.69 2.86 -13.35
CA ASN A 161 5.12 4.05 -12.72
C ASN A 161 5.23 4.03 -11.19
N VAL A 162 5.26 2.85 -10.55
CA VAL A 162 5.23 2.76 -9.08
C VAL A 162 6.60 2.43 -8.49
N PHE A 163 7.33 1.46 -9.05
CA PHE A 163 8.52 0.91 -8.40
C PHE A 163 9.85 1.44 -8.94
N PHE A 164 9.81 2.49 -9.77
CA PHE A 164 11.01 3.19 -10.23
C PHE A 164 11.02 4.62 -9.70
N TYR A 165 12.04 4.98 -8.89
CA TYR A 165 12.15 6.28 -8.24
C TYR A 165 12.07 7.45 -9.22
N ARG A 166 12.66 7.32 -10.40
CA ARG A 166 12.64 8.32 -11.49
C ARG A 166 11.23 8.69 -11.97
N ARG A 167 10.24 7.85 -11.71
CA ARG A 167 8.82 8.06 -12.10
C ARG A 167 7.97 8.58 -10.95
N GLN A 168 8.55 8.67 -9.74
CA GLN A 168 7.83 9.05 -8.55
C GLN A 168 7.81 10.57 -8.32
N ASN A 169 6.78 11.02 -7.61
CA ASN A 169 6.79 12.35 -7.02
C ASN A 169 7.72 12.36 -5.80
N THR A 170 8.97 12.76 -6.03
CA THR A 170 10.02 12.77 -5.00
C THR A 170 9.70 13.72 -3.84
N ALA A 171 8.99 14.82 -4.10
CA ALA A 171 8.56 15.75 -3.05
C ALA A 171 7.53 15.10 -2.12
N GLU A 172 6.56 14.36 -2.66
CA GLU A 172 5.58 13.64 -1.86
C GLU A 172 6.23 12.53 -1.02
N ILE A 173 7.17 11.78 -1.60
CA ILE A 173 7.93 10.76 -0.85
C ILE A 173 8.68 11.42 0.31
N LYS A 174 9.44 12.49 0.06
CA LYS A 174 10.18 13.22 1.11
C LYS A 174 9.25 13.69 2.22
N LYS A 175 8.10 14.27 1.85
CA LYS A 175 7.09 14.70 2.83
C LYS A 175 6.62 13.55 3.72
N ARG A 176 6.37 12.35 3.16
CA ARG A 176 5.96 11.16 3.93
C ARG A 176 7.06 10.66 4.86
N ILE A 177 8.29 10.66 4.40
CA ILE A 177 9.45 10.25 5.19
C ILE A 177 9.70 11.23 6.34
N THR A 178 9.69 12.54 6.07
CA THR A 178 9.81 13.59 7.10
C THR A 178 8.71 13.45 8.16
N LEU A 179 7.47 13.23 7.74
CA LEU A 179 6.37 13.01 8.68
C LEU A 179 6.59 11.75 9.53
N ALA A 180 7.14 10.68 8.97
CA ALA A 180 7.45 9.46 9.73
C ALA A 180 8.57 9.70 10.76
N ASP A 181 9.59 10.47 10.42
CA ASP A 181 10.65 10.89 11.36
C ASP A 181 10.06 11.73 12.51
N ASP A 182 9.22 12.72 12.21
CA ASP A 182 8.56 13.55 13.22
C ASP A 182 7.64 12.75 14.14
N GLN A 183 6.86 11.83 13.59
CA GLN A 183 6.00 10.94 14.39
C GLN A 183 6.83 10.03 15.30
N GLN A 184 7.97 9.52 14.82
CA GLN A 184 8.86 8.72 15.65
C GLN A 184 9.53 9.55 16.74
N PHE A 185 9.91 10.78 16.43
CA PHE A 185 10.42 11.75 17.41
C PHE A 185 9.40 11.98 18.53
N ILE A 186 8.13 12.27 18.18
CA ILE A 186 7.06 12.46 19.18
C ILE A 186 6.92 11.19 20.05
N ARG A 187 6.90 10.00 19.47
CA ARG A 187 6.80 8.74 20.26
C ARG A 187 7.95 8.57 21.25
N ASN A 188 9.15 9.00 20.90
CA ASN A 188 10.30 8.97 21.80
C ASN A 188 10.16 10.03 22.90
N GLU A 189 9.69 11.23 22.55
CA GLU A 189 9.44 12.31 23.52
C GLU A 189 8.33 11.96 24.53
N LEU A 190 7.27 11.25 24.11
CA LEU A 190 6.25 10.75 25.02
C LEU A 190 6.88 9.93 26.16
N LYS A 191 7.83 9.05 25.83
CA LYS A 191 8.54 8.24 26.85
C LYS A 191 9.42 9.11 27.75
N ARG A 192 10.17 10.05 27.17
CA ARG A 192 11.09 10.93 27.91
C ARG A 192 10.36 11.86 28.88
N LEU A 193 9.17 12.34 28.48
CA LEU A 193 8.36 13.30 29.25
C LEU A 193 7.30 12.61 30.13
N ASP A 194 7.34 11.29 30.24
CA ASP A 194 6.33 10.49 30.98
C ASP A 194 4.88 10.77 30.56
N LEU A 195 4.68 10.86 29.24
CA LEU A 195 3.39 11.09 28.61
C LEU A 195 2.83 9.80 28.00
N VAL A 196 1.52 9.73 27.87
CA VAL A 196 0.82 8.64 27.16
C VAL A 196 0.33 9.09 25.78
N SER A 197 0.08 10.38 25.59
CA SER A 197 -0.43 10.92 24.34
C SER A 197 -0.06 12.39 24.15
N PHE A 198 -0.02 12.81 22.88
CA PHE A 198 0.10 14.20 22.47
C PHE A 198 -0.90 14.47 21.35
N VAL A 199 -1.72 15.50 21.51
CA VAL A 199 -2.70 15.93 20.51
C VAL A 199 -2.30 17.31 20.01
N ALA A 200 -1.87 17.40 18.76
CA ALA A 200 -1.40 18.65 18.17
C ALA A 200 -2.55 19.66 18.03
N ASP A 201 -2.27 20.93 18.31
CA ASP A 201 -3.18 22.03 17.99
C ASP A 201 -3.44 22.09 16.48
N GLY A 202 -4.65 22.42 16.09
CA GLY A 202 -5.10 22.40 14.71
C GLY A 202 -5.58 21.04 14.19
N SER A 203 -5.49 19.97 15.00
CA SER A 203 -5.99 18.65 14.61
C SER A 203 -7.51 18.64 14.45
N ILE A 204 -8.00 17.96 13.40
CA ILE A 204 -9.42 17.72 13.20
C ILE A 204 -9.75 16.37 13.84
N LEU A 205 -10.34 16.39 15.03
CA LEU A 205 -10.66 15.19 15.80
C LEU A 205 -11.95 14.50 15.36
N PRO A 206 -13.06 15.24 15.05
CA PRO A 206 -14.30 14.60 14.65
C PRO A 206 -14.19 13.93 13.28
N ARG A 207 -14.78 12.74 13.15
CA ARG A 207 -14.93 12.04 11.87
C ARG A 207 -16.19 12.50 11.14
N GLU A 208 -16.19 12.37 9.81
CA GLU A 208 -17.32 12.73 8.94
C GLU A 208 -18.60 11.96 9.30
N THR A 209 -18.46 10.67 9.61
CA THR A 209 -19.55 9.78 10.07
C THR A 209 -18.98 8.70 11.01
N GLY A 210 -19.87 7.98 11.71
CA GLY A 210 -19.47 6.86 12.58
C GLY A 210 -18.79 5.69 11.87
N VAL A 211 -18.93 5.58 10.55
CA VAL A 211 -18.35 4.52 9.70
C VAL A 211 -17.25 5.02 8.76
N SER A 212 -16.96 6.33 8.77
CA SER A 212 -15.93 6.96 7.95
C SER A 212 -14.75 7.38 8.81
N ASP A 213 -13.54 7.14 8.37
CA ASP A 213 -12.30 7.65 8.99
C ASP A 213 -11.91 9.02 8.46
N ARG A 214 -12.68 9.61 7.57
CA ARG A 214 -12.39 10.94 7.03
C ARG A 214 -12.67 12.01 8.09
N PRO A 215 -11.80 13.03 8.19
CA PRO A 215 -12.07 14.18 9.06
C PRO A 215 -13.35 14.90 8.66
N MET A 216 -14.13 15.35 9.64
CA MET A 216 -15.34 16.14 9.42
C MET A 216 -14.97 17.50 8.81
N LYS A 217 -15.54 17.81 7.66
CA LYS A 217 -15.34 19.10 6.99
C LYS A 217 -16.04 20.21 7.78
N GLY A 218 -15.38 21.36 7.90
CA GLY A 218 -15.93 22.53 8.59
C GLY A 218 -16.04 22.39 10.11
N SER A 219 -15.45 21.36 10.71
CA SER A 219 -15.40 21.23 12.17
C SER A 219 -14.40 22.20 12.79
N VAL A 220 -14.58 22.48 14.09
CA VAL A 220 -13.63 23.28 14.86
C VAL A 220 -12.35 22.49 15.07
N ALA A 221 -11.21 23.09 14.73
CA ALA A 221 -9.91 22.52 15.00
C ALA A 221 -9.62 22.43 16.50
N PHE A 222 -8.93 21.39 16.91
CA PHE A 222 -8.54 21.22 18.31
C PHE A 222 -7.59 22.32 18.77
N HIS A 223 -7.83 22.82 19.99
CA HIS A 223 -6.97 23.77 20.68
C HIS A 223 -6.70 23.28 22.09
N SER A 224 -5.43 23.17 22.46
CA SER A 224 -5.05 22.64 23.76
C SER A 224 -5.34 23.63 24.90
N PRO A 225 -5.86 23.16 26.04
CA PRO A 225 -5.91 23.99 27.27
C PRO A 225 -4.50 24.42 27.69
N ASP A 226 -4.34 25.66 28.16
CA ASP A 226 -3.03 26.19 28.52
C ASP A 226 -2.30 25.37 29.59
N SER A 227 -3.06 24.80 30.54
CA SER A 227 -2.52 23.95 31.62
C SER A 227 -1.94 22.61 31.16
N LEU A 228 -2.28 22.16 29.95
CA LEU A 228 -1.83 20.88 29.39
C LEU A 228 -1.00 21.07 28.11
N ARG A 229 -0.78 22.34 27.70
CA ARG A 229 -0.06 22.66 26.46
C ARG A 229 1.43 22.50 26.64
N ILE A 230 2.06 21.78 25.71
CA ILE A 230 3.50 21.72 25.54
C ILE A 230 3.88 22.04 24.09
N THR A 231 5.12 22.39 23.87
CA THR A 231 5.68 22.56 22.52
C THR A 231 6.83 21.59 22.32
N LEU A 232 6.79 20.82 21.24
CA LEU A 232 7.84 19.91 20.81
C LEU A 232 8.52 20.48 19.55
N ASN A 233 9.84 20.39 19.48
CA ASN A 233 10.59 20.82 18.30
C ASN A 233 10.86 19.64 17.39
N LEU A 234 10.02 19.46 16.38
CA LEU A 234 10.12 18.35 15.42
C LEU A 234 11.36 18.53 14.51
N PRO A 235 12.09 17.46 14.19
CA PRO A 235 13.26 17.54 13.33
C PRO A 235 12.92 17.98 11.90
N GLY A 236 11.74 17.67 11.39
CA GLY A 236 11.33 17.98 10.02
C GLY A 236 10.48 19.24 9.87
N HIS A 237 9.55 19.48 10.80
CA HIS A 237 8.58 20.58 10.71
C HIS A 237 8.74 21.66 11.77
N GLY A 238 9.79 21.60 12.62
CA GLY A 238 10.04 22.61 13.66
C GLY A 238 9.03 22.55 14.81
N PRO A 239 8.73 23.70 15.48
CA PRO A 239 7.90 23.68 16.69
C PRO A 239 6.45 23.33 16.39
N ILE A 240 5.90 22.41 17.20
CA ILE A 240 4.49 22.04 17.21
C ILE A 240 3.96 22.10 18.64
N SER A 241 2.88 22.84 18.85
CA SER A 241 2.21 22.94 20.15
C SER A 241 1.01 21.97 20.19
N GLY A 242 0.67 21.50 21.39
CA GLY A 242 -0.44 20.57 21.55
C GLY A 242 -0.64 20.17 23.01
N MET A 243 -1.70 19.41 23.26
CA MET A 243 -2.04 18.91 24.58
C MET A 243 -1.23 17.66 24.90
N ALA A 244 -0.52 17.67 26.00
CA ALA A 244 0.17 16.54 26.60
C ALA A 244 -0.75 15.83 27.61
N ILE A 245 -0.87 14.52 27.51
CA ILE A 245 -1.60 13.69 28.47
C ILE A 245 -0.57 12.87 29.26
N HIS A 246 -0.46 13.15 30.57
CA HIS A 246 0.46 12.46 31.48
C HIS A 246 -0.03 11.04 31.79
N ARG A 247 0.87 10.19 32.26
CA ARG A 247 0.52 8.89 32.81
C ARG A 247 -0.40 9.05 34.04
N GLY A 248 -1.27 8.09 34.21
CA GLY A 248 -2.24 8.07 35.30
C GLY A 248 -3.66 7.89 34.80
N ILE A 249 -4.62 8.31 35.62
CA ILE A 249 -6.04 8.23 35.29
C ILE A 249 -6.47 9.55 34.64
N THR A 250 -6.83 9.51 33.38
CA THR A 250 -7.41 10.66 32.65
C THR A 250 -8.87 10.36 32.35
N LEU A 251 -9.77 11.22 32.87
CA LEU A 251 -11.19 11.07 32.67
C LEU A 251 -11.70 11.99 31.55
N ILE A 252 -12.28 11.39 30.52
CA ILE A 252 -12.94 12.11 29.43
C ILE A 252 -14.44 12.17 29.75
N VAL A 253 -14.92 13.33 30.13
CA VAL A 253 -16.32 13.53 30.54
C VAL A 253 -17.12 14.29 29.51
N GLY A 254 -18.44 14.13 29.54
CA GLY A 254 -19.39 14.86 28.68
C GLY A 254 -20.75 14.15 28.64
N GLY A 255 -21.80 14.90 28.41
CA GLY A 255 -23.17 14.41 28.22
C GLY A 255 -23.36 13.62 26.90
N GLY A 256 -24.60 13.17 26.69
CA GLY A 256 -24.99 12.64 25.38
C GLY A 256 -24.78 13.71 24.27
N TYR A 257 -24.41 13.27 23.08
CA TYR A 257 -24.18 14.13 21.89
C TYR A 257 -23.01 15.14 22.01
N HIS A 258 -22.15 15.03 23.01
CA HIS A 258 -20.97 15.90 23.16
C HIS A 258 -19.74 15.43 22.34
N GLY A 259 -19.91 14.52 21.41
CA GLY A 259 -18.83 14.08 20.48
C GLY A 259 -17.73 13.22 21.11
N LYS A 260 -17.94 12.64 22.30
CA LYS A 260 -16.91 11.81 22.95
C LYS A 260 -16.46 10.59 22.13
N SER A 261 -17.35 10.05 21.29
CA SER A 261 -17.13 8.85 20.47
C SER A 261 -16.99 9.15 18.99
N THR A 262 -17.17 10.38 18.58
CA THR A 262 -17.05 10.82 17.18
C THR A 262 -15.65 11.21 16.86
#